data_4832fc62ab5c59bdac59754ed3d78989
#
_entry.id   4832fc62ab5c59bdac59754ed3d78989
#
_cell.length_a   1.000
_cell.length_b   1.000
_cell.length_c   1.000
_cell.angle_alpha   90.00
_cell.angle_beta   90.00
_cell.angle_gamma   90.00
#
_symmetry.space_group_name_H-M   'P 1'
#
loop_
_entity.id
_entity.type
_entity.pdbx_description
1 polymer ?
#
loop_
_entity_poly.entity_id
_entity_poly.type
_entity_poly.pdbx_seq_one_letter_code
_entity_poly.pdbx_strand_id
1 'polypeptide(L)'
;MAIAKDAKDWTLDEQEAVAKDIAKNGTSSIAYAKAKAAMDAGTKFSMKLTNGKTLEYRIIGINHDDLADGSGMAGLTFEATNSALGSQRMNATDTNAGGWDKSELRTRLNSGDLWLLLPSELQSKVKPVTKTTDNVGGNGGGAPSATTDKVFLLSATKVYGDMQSDGIQYECYKSKGVTRSNYSGASGYSHWTRSVRPRSSTSFRYVQSGGICYSYSATDSFYVLPAFCF
;
A
#
# COMPACT_ATOMS: atom_id res chain seq x y z
N MET A 1 26.58 -0.45 6.60
CA MET A 1 26.52 0.92 7.19
C MET A 1 25.11 1.34 7.59
N ALA A 2 24.06 1.02 6.84
CA ALA A 2 22.64 1.30 7.22
C ALA A 2 22.25 0.69 8.58
N ILE A 3 22.90 -0.35 8.98
CA ILE A 3 22.64 -1.15 10.18
C ILE A 3 23.05 -0.41 11.48
N ALA A 4 24.02 0.48 11.43
CA ALA A 4 24.49 1.23 12.61
C ALA A 4 23.55 2.39 12.99
N LYS A 5 22.86 2.99 12.02
CA LYS A 5 21.94 4.12 12.23
C LYS A 5 20.59 3.68 12.79
N ASP A 6 19.90 4.60 13.46
CA ASP A 6 18.48 4.45 13.75
C ASP A 6 17.67 4.52 12.46
N ALA A 7 16.58 3.77 12.40
CA ALA A 7 15.77 3.69 11.19
C ALA A 7 15.26 5.05 10.70
N LYS A 8 14.93 5.97 11.61
CA LYS A 8 14.46 7.33 11.27
C LYS A 8 15.46 8.13 10.42
N ASP A 9 16.74 7.76 10.48
CA ASP A 9 17.84 8.45 9.79
C ASP A 9 18.29 7.70 8.51
N TRP A 10 17.60 6.63 8.11
CA TRP A 10 17.91 5.90 6.89
C TRP A 10 17.60 6.72 5.65
N THR A 11 18.57 6.88 4.79
CA THR A 11 18.37 7.39 3.42
C THR A 11 17.60 6.36 2.60
N LEU A 12 17.17 6.75 1.41
CA LEU A 12 16.45 5.86 0.50
C LEU A 12 17.34 4.66 0.08
N ASP A 13 18.64 4.90 -0.17
CA ASP A 13 19.62 3.83 -0.45
C ASP A 13 19.79 2.87 0.73
N GLU A 14 19.79 3.39 1.94
CA GLU A 14 19.89 2.57 3.14
C GLU A 14 18.61 1.76 3.38
N GLN A 15 17.42 2.33 3.11
CA GLN A 15 16.14 1.59 3.16
C GLN A 15 16.13 0.43 2.15
N GLU A 16 16.61 0.66 0.92
CA GLU A 16 16.74 -0.38 -0.10
C GLU A 16 17.75 -1.46 0.32
N ALA A 17 18.91 -1.06 0.85
CA ALA A 17 19.94 -2.01 1.32
C ALA A 17 19.43 -2.88 2.48
N VAL A 18 18.69 -2.27 3.44
CA VAL A 18 18.04 -2.98 4.54
C VAL A 18 16.99 -3.96 4.01
N ALA A 19 16.17 -3.55 3.05
CA ALA A 19 15.17 -4.43 2.44
C ALA A 19 15.83 -5.63 1.76
N LYS A 20 16.89 -5.43 0.97
CA LYS A 20 17.65 -6.51 0.32
C LYS A 20 18.26 -7.49 1.33
N ASP A 21 18.80 -6.97 2.43
CA ASP A 21 19.37 -7.83 3.49
C ASP A 21 18.28 -8.66 4.18
N ILE A 22 17.14 -8.03 4.50
CA ILE A 22 15.99 -8.73 5.12
C ILE A 22 15.39 -9.76 4.16
N ALA A 23 15.21 -9.43 2.88
CA ALA A 23 14.70 -10.37 1.88
C ALA A 23 15.56 -11.63 1.78
N LYS A 24 16.89 -11.47 1.88
CA LYS A 24 17.85 -12.57 1.81
C LYS A 24 17.95 -13.38 3.10
N ASN A 25 17.98 -12.73 4.26
CA ASN A 25 18.38 -13.32 5.54
C ASN A 25 17.17 -13.46 6.52
N GLY A 26 16.01 -12.92 6.18
CA GLY A 26 14.80 -12.97 7.02
C GLY A 26 15.07 -12.39 8.41
N THR A 27 14.60 -13.10 9.43
CA THR A 27 14.79 -12.71 10.85
C THR A 27 16.26 -12.78 11.32
N SER A 28 17.13 -13.43 10.57
CA SER A 28 18.58 -13.46 10.85
C SER A 28 19.31 -12.20 10.35
N SER A 29 18.63 -11.33 9.58
CA SER A 29 19.18 -10.03 9.21
C SER A 29 19.44 -9.19 10.46
N ILE A 30 20.64 -8.61 10.56
CA ILE A 30 20.97 -7.68 11.64
C ILE A 30 20.18 -6.37 11.58
N ALA A 31 19.56 -6.06 10.44
CA ALA A 31 18.66 -4.92 10.27
C ALA A 31 17.21 -5.22 10.65
N TYR A 32 16.83 -6.50 10.76
CA TYR A 32 15.44 -6.91 11.01
C TYR A 32 14.85 -6.29 12.29
N ALA A 33 15.59 -6.39 13.40
CA ALA A 33 15.13 -5.85 14.68
C ALA A 33 14.89 -4.33 14.63
N LYS A 34 15.74 -3.58 13.91
CA LYS A 34 15.58 -2.13 13.74
C LYS A 34 14.38 -1.79 12.83
N ALA A 35 14.22 -2.53 11.73
CA ALA A 35 13.08 -2.36 10.84
C ALA A 35 11.76 -2.66 11.57
N LYS A 36 11.74 -3.74 12.36
CA LYS A 36 10.57 -4.09 13.17
C LYS A 36 10.26 -3.04 14.23
N ALA A 37 11.26 -2.56 14.95
CA ALA A 37 11.08 -1.49 15.95
C ALA A 37 10.56 -0.20 15.29
N ALA A 38 11.05 0.16 14.11
CA ALA A 38 10.56 1.31 13.35
C ALA A 38 9.10 1.13 12.89
N MET A 39 8.73 -0.07 12.44
CA MET A 39 7.35 -0.41 12.08
C MET A 39 6.42 -0.31 13.30
N ASP A 40 6.79 -0.91 14.41
CA ASP A 40 6.00 -0.93 15.65
C ASP A 40 5.81 0.50 16.21
N ALA A 41 6.86 1.32 16.16
CA ALA A 41 6.80 2.73 16.56
C ALA A 41 6.07 3.63 15.56
N GLY A 42 5.80 3.15 14.33
CA GLY A 42 5.24 3.98 13.27
C GLY A 42 6.19 5.08 12.80
N THR A 43 7.50 4.81 12.84
CA THR A 43 8.55 5.75 12.39
C THR A 43 8.26 6.22 10.98
N LYS A 44 8.25 7.54 10.78
CA LYS A 44 8.00 8.14 9.48
C LYS A 44 9.30 8.47 8.77
N PHE A 45 9.30 8.18 7.49
CA PHE A 45 10.26 8.66 6.50
C PHE A 45 9.60 9.76 5.65
N SER A 46 10.38 10.53 4.93
CA SER A 46 9.85 11.55 4.03
C SER A 46 10.68 11.71 2.77
N MET A 47 10.02 12.09 1.68
CA MET A 47 10.67 12.48 0.43
C MET A 47 9.92 13.63 -0.23
N LYS A 48 10.64 14.40 -1.06
CA LYS A 48 10.02 15.43 -1.90
C LYS A 48 9.50 14.81 -3.20
N LEU A 49 8.23 15.09 -3.50
CA LEU A 49 7.64 14.81 -4.80
C LEU A 49 8.10 15.85 -5.83
N THR A 50 7.99 15.52 -7.13
CA THR A 50 8.37 16.44 -8.23
C THR A 50 7.57 17.74 -8.25
N ASN A 51 6.37 17.75 -7.65
CA ASN A 51 5.53 18.95 -7.48
C ASN A 51 5.84 19.76 -6.20
N GLY A 52 6.92 19.43 -5.48
CA GLY A 52 7.37 20.12 -4.27
C GLY A 52 6.68 19.70 -2.98
N LYS A 53 5.60 18.91 -3.02
CA LYS A 53 4.96 18.38 -1.81
C LYS A 53 5.87 17.35 -1.14
N THR A 54 5.67 17.14 0.16
CA THR A 54 6.39 16.11 0.93
C THR A 54 5.49 14.90 1.11
N LEU A 55 5.91 13.74 0.63
CA LEU A 55 5.31 12.44 0.94
C LEU A 55 5.94 11.92 2.23
N GLU A 56 5.11 11.68 3.25
CA GLU A 56 5.50 10.94 4.44
C GLU A 56 5.04 9.50 4.29
N TYR A 57 5.86 8.54 4.73
CA TYR A 57 5.56 7.11 4.64
C TYR A 57 6.20 6.34 5.79
N ARG A 58 5.72 5.13 6.04
CA ARG A 58 6.18 4.24 7.12
C ARG A 58 6.29 2.80 6.66
N ILE A 59 7.04 1.98 7.37
CA ILE A 59 7.04 0.52 7.17
C ILE A 59 5.71 -0.04 7.70
N ILE A 60 5.07 -0.91 6.91
CA ILE A 60 3.84 -1.61 7.29
C ILE A 60 3.96 -3.13 7.26
N GLY A 61 4.95 -3.67 6.55
CA GLY A 61 5.21 -5.11 6.44
C GLY A 61 6.69 -5.40 6.20
N ILE A 62 7.13 -6.57 6.67
CA ILE A 62 8.50 -7.08 6.53
C ILE A 62 8.39 -8.49 5.95
N ASN A 63 9.02 -8.75 4.77
CA ASN A 63 8.85 -10.00 4.02
C ASN A 63 7.38 -10.40 3.87
N HIS A 64 6.55 -9.45 3.44
CA HIS A 64 5.10 -9.61 3.39
C HIS A 64 4.56 -9.81 1.97
N ASP A 65 5.18 -9.20 0.98
CA ASP A 65 4.68 -9.14 -0.40
C ASP A 65 5.57 -9.91 -1.36
N ASP A 66 4.97 -10.79 -2.16
CA ASP A 66 5.67 -11.56 -3.18
C ASP A 66 6.17 -10.66 -4.31
N LEU A 67 7.45 -10.78 -4.67
CA LEU A 67 8.00 -10.15 -5.86
C LEU A 67 7.34 -10.72 -7.12
N ALA A 68 6.99 -9.86 -8.07
CA ALA A 68 6.26 -10.27 -9.26
C ALA A 68 7.07 -11.15 -10.22
N ASP A 69 8.39 -11.14 -10.11
CA ASP A 69 9.32 -11.99 -10.87
C ASP A 69 9.51 -13.39 -10.26
N GLY A 70 8.85 -13.66 -9.13
CA GLY A 70 8.95 -14.94 -8.43
C GLY A 70 10.27 -15.17 -7.68
N SER A 71 11.12 -14.16 -7.56
CA SER A 71 12.44 -14.28 -6.89
C SER A 71 12.38 -14.33 -5.36
N GLY A 72 11.19 -14.23 -4.78
CA GLY A 72 10.96 -14.28 -3.34
C GLY A 72 10.06 -13.14 -2.86
N MET A 73 10.34 -12.63 -1.67
CA MET A 73 9.56 -11.57 -1.03
C MET A 73 10.29 -10.24 -1.04
N ALA A 74 9.54 -9.16 -1.13
CA ALA A 74 10.06 -7.82 -0.87
C ALA A 74 10.40 -7.69 0.62
N GLY A 75 11.61 -7.20 0.93
CA GLY A 75 12.09 -7.12 2.31
C GLY A 75 11.31 -6.14 3.16
N LEU A 76 10.91 -5.00 2.58
CA LEU A 76 10.13 -3.96 3.25
C LEU A 76 8.98 -3.49 2.36
N THR A 77 7.80 -3.36 2.98
CA THR A 77 6.63 -2.69 2.39
C THR A 77 6.37 -1.40 3.13
N PHE A 78 6.20 -0.32 2.38
CA PHE A 78 5.91 1.01 2.88
C PHE A 78 4.51 1.47 2.48
N GLU A 79 3.92 2.36 3.28
CA GLU A 79 2.66 3.03 2.99
C GLU A 79 2.77 4.52 3.34
N ALA A 80 2.21 5.37 2.51
CA ALA A 80 2.09 6.80 2.80
C ALA A 80 1.24 7.04 4.06
N THR A 81 1.65 8.02 4.86
CA THR A 81 0.93 8.43 6.08
C THR A 81 0.26 9.80 5.95
N ASN A 82 0.43 10.45 4.80
CA ASN A 82 -0.20 11.73 4.50
C ASN A 82 -0.79 11.75 3.08
N SER A 83 -1.59 12.75 2.80
CA SER A 83 -2.35 12.91 1.56
C SER A 83 -1.57 13.66 0.46
N ALA A 84 -0.26 13.46 0.33
CA ALA A 84 0.58 14.22 -0.61
C ALA A 84 0.16 14.08 -2.08
N LEU A 85 -0.39 12.92 -2.50
CA LEU A 85 -0.93 12.72 -3.86
C LEU A 85 -2.33 13.31 -4.06
N GLY A 86 -2.93 13.86 -2.99
CA GLY A 86 -4.25 14.48 -3.04
C GLY A 86 -5.41 13.48 -3.12
N SER A 87 -6.59 14.03 -3.36
CA SER A 87 -7.83 13.28 -3.52
C SER A 87 -8.03 12.92 -4.98
N GLN A 88 -8.36 11.68 -5.28
CA GLN A 88 -8.50 11.10 -6.61
C GLN A 88 -9.74 10.22 -6.68
N ARG A 89 -10.33 10.08 -7.85
CA ARG A 89 -11.35 9.07 -8.15
C ARG A 89 -10.68 7.76 -8.58
N MET A 90 -11.39 6.65 -8.39
CA MET A 90 -10.93 5.35 -8.91
C MET A 90 -11.05 5.30 -10.44
N ASN A 91 -12.20 5.77 -10.98
CA ASN A 91 -12.51 5.79 -12.41
C ASN A 91 -13.22 7.09 -12.81
N ALA A 92 -13.14 7.46 -14.08
CA ALA A 92 -13.89 8.58 -14.65
C ALA A 92 -15.36 8.28 -14.78
N THR A 93 -15.71 7.00 -14.96
CA THR A 93 -17.08 6.50 -15.06
C THR A 93 -17.47 5.74 -13.81
N ASP A 94 -18.79 5.73 -13.49
CA ASP A 94 -19.32 5.08 -12.30
C ASP A 94 -19.41 3.56 -12.48
N THR A 95 -18.24 2.91 -12.47
CA THR A 95 -18.10 1.46 -12.61
C THR A 95 -16.93 0.94 -11.80
N ASN A 96 -17.07 -0.25 -11.25
CA ASN A 96 -15.97 -1.03 -10.68
C ASN A 96 -15.67 -2.30 -11.51
N ALA A 97 -16.21 -2.39 -12.73
CA ALA A 97 -15.94 -3.52 -13.62
C ALA A 97 -14.44 -3.62 -13.92
N GLY A 98 -13.89 -4.82 -13.84
CA GLY A 98 -12.45 -5.05 -13.94
C GLY A 98 -11.68 -4.77 -12.66
N GLY A 99 -12.35 -4.37 -11.59
CA GLY A 99 -11.76 -4.15 -10.26
C GLY A 99 -10.54 -3.23 -10.26
N TRP A 100 -9.57 -3.56 -9.42
CA TRP A 100 -8.30 -2.83 -9.35
C TRP A 100 -7.52 -2.93 -10.66
N ASP A 101 -7.52 -4.10 -11.31
CA ASP A 101 -6.75 -4.32 -12.54
C ASP A 101 -7.07 -3.31 -13.64
N LYS A 102 -8.33 -2.97 -13.83
CA LYS A 102 -8.79 -2.03 -14.86
C LYS A 102 -9.04 -0.61 -14.37
N SER A 103 -8.80 -0.33 -13.07
CA SER A 103 -9.02 1.01 -12.55
C SER A 103 -8.04 2.03 -13.17
N GLU A 104 -8.57 3.20 -13.51
CA GLU A 104 -7.76 4.32 -14.00
C GLU A 104 -6.73 4.76 -12.94
N LEU A 105 -7.10 4.72 -11.67
CA LEU A 105 -6.20 5.10 -10.57
C LEU A 105 -4.98 4.18 -10.51
N ARG A 106 -5.14 2.86 -10.74
CA ARG A 106 -4.00 1.93 -10.83
C ARG A 106 -3.05 2.31 -11.97
N THR A 107 -3.58 2.60 -13.15
CA THR A 107 -2.78 3.03 -14.31
C THR A 107 -2.01 4.29 -13.99
N ARG A 108 -2.66 5.29 -13.39
CA ARG A 108 -2.04 6.56 -12.99
C ARG A 108 -0.93 6.37 -11.96
N LEU A 109 -1.08 5.45 -11.02
CA LEU A 109 -0.07 5.12 -9.98
C LEU A 109 1.13 4.33 -10.53
N ASN A 110 0.96 3.53 -11.59
CA ASN A 110 2.01 2.64 -12.08
C ASN A 110 2.75 3.15 -13.33
N SER A 111 2.15 4.05 -14.11
CA SER A 111 2.74 4.57 -15.36
C SER A 111 2.26 5.97 -15.76
N GLY A 112 1.26 6.52 -15.06
CA GLY A 112 0.66 7.82 -15.40
C GLY A 112 1.21 8.97 -14.57
N ASP A 113 0.41 10.02 -14.47
CA ASP A 113 0.75 11.29 -13.83
C ASP A 113 1.12 11.15 -12.34
N LEU A 114 0.44 10.26 -11.59
CA LEU A 114 0.75 10.04 -10.17
C LEU A 114 2.09 9.32 -9.99
N TRP A 115 2.45 8.38 -10.90
CA TRP A 115 3.78 7.78 -10.93
C TRP A 115 4.88 8.82 -11.15
N LEU A 116 4.64 9.76 -12.07
CA LEU A 116 5.60 10.82 -12.41
C LEU A 116 5.79 11.86 -11.28
N LEU A 117 4.90 11.90 -10.30
CA LEU A 117 5.12 12.71 -9.09
C LEU A 117 6.18 12.13 -8.15
N LEU A 118 6.42 10.82 -8.21
CA LEU A 118 7.45 10.18 -7.40
C LEU A 118 8.84 10.54 -7.96
N PRO A 119 9.84 10.85 -7.09
CA PRO A 119 11.17 11.16 -7.57
C PRO A 119 11.81 9.94 -8.27
N SER A 120 12.63 10.20 -9.29
CA SER A 120 13.31 9.14 -10.06
C SER A 120 14.15 8.20 -9.19
N GLU A 121 14.72 8.73 -8.12
CA GLU A 121 15.45 7.94 -7.13
C GLU A 121 14.57 6.86 -6.48
N LEU A 122 13.33 7.18 -6.10
CA LEU A 122 12.37 6.19 -5.61
C LEU A 122 11.95 5.23 -6.72
N GLN A 123 11.60 5.78 -7.90
CA GLN A 123 11.14 4.98 -9.04
C GLN A 123 12.13 3.88 -9.42
N SER A 124 13.44 4.14 -9.30
CA SER A 124 14.50 3.17 -9.63
C SER A 124 14.65 2.04 -8.61
N LYS A 125 14.14 2.22 -7.38
CA LYS A 125 14.29 1.26 -6.26
C LYS A 125 13.05 0.40 -6.04
N VAL A 126 11.86 0.93 -6.40
CA VAL A 126 10.59 0.23 -6.20
C VAL A 126 10.57 -1.09 -6.96
N LYS A 127 10.24 -2.16 -6.25
CA LYS A 127 10.10 -3.51 -6.81
C LYS A 127 8.63 -3.77 -7.19
N PRO A 128 8.38 -4.30 -8.40
CA PRO A 128 7.06 -4.82 -8.74
C PRO A 128 6.70 -6.00 -7.84
N VAL A 129 5.49 -5.98 -7.30
CA VAL A 129 4.96 -7.03 -6.43
C VAL A 129 3.62 -7.55 -6.93
N THR A 130 3.31 -8.80 -6.58
CA THR A 130 2.02 -9.42 -6.87
C THR A 130 0.97 -8.95 -5.87
N LYS A 131 -0.17 -8.45 -6.37
CA LYS A 131 -1.31 -8.07 -5.55
C LYS A 131 -2.54 -8.84 -5.98
N THR A 132 -3.22 -9.44 -5.03
CA THR A 132 -4.44 -10.23 -5.26
C THR A 132 -5.66 -9.45 -4.80
N THR A 133 -6.69 -9.36 -5.65
CA THR A 133 -7.99 -8.78 -5.33
C THR A 133 -9.05 -9.24 -6.32
N ASP A 134 -10.33 -8.95 -6.08
CA ASP A 134 -11.38 -9.15 -7.07
C ASP A 134 -11.18 -8.16 -8.23
N ASN A 135 -10.71 -8.67 -9.37
CA ASN A 135 -10.48 -7.93 -10.61
C ASN A 135 -11.59 -8.16 -11.64
N VAL A 136 -12.68 -8.78 -11.26
CA VAL A 136 -13.91 -8.88 -12.06
C VAL A 136 -14.83 -7.71 -11.77
N GLY A 137 -15.09 -7.47 -10.49
CA GLY A 137 -16.04 -6.43 -10.07
C GLY A 137 -17.45 -6.70 -10.55
N GLY A 138 -18.25 -5.64 -10.68
CA GLY A 138 -19.66 -5.75 -11.04
C GLY A 138 -20.53 -6.36 -9.93
N ASN A 139 -21.80 -6.59 -10.22
CA ASN A 139 -22.74 -7.14 -9.24
C ASN A 139 -22.45 -8.60 -8.85
N GLY A 140 -21.79 -9.37 -9.73
CA GLY A 140 -21.41 -10.74 -9.47
C GLY A 140 -20.10 -10.88 -8.70
N GLY A 141 -19.20 -9.91 -8.86
CA GLY A 141 -17.83 -10.04 -8.39
C GLY A 141 -17.08 -11.23 -9.00
N GLY A 142 -15.91 -11.55 -8.48
CA GLY A 142 -15.13 -12.68 -8.94
C GLY A 142 -14.18 -13.21 -7.87
N ALA A 143 -13.61 -14.38 -8.13
CA ALA A 143 -12.49 -14.86 -7.35
C ALA A 143 -11.32 -13.88 -7.48
N PRO A 144 -10.56 -13.65 -6.39
CA PRO A 144 -9.38 -12.80 -6.45
C PRO A 144 -8.38 -13.31 -7.49
N SER A 145 -7.82 -12.40 -8.27
CA SER A 145 -6.78 -12.65 -9.25
C SER A 145 -5.61 -11.67 -9.04
N ALA A 146 -4.46 -12.01 -9.61
CA ALA A 146 -3.23 -11.27 -9.41
C ALA A 146 -3.09 -10.10 -10.38
N THR A 147 -2.51 -9.01 -9.87
CA THR A 147 -1.92 -7.92 -10.66
C THR A 147 -0.46 -7.74 -10.29
N THR A 148 0.34 -7.17 -11.20
CA THR A 148 1.72 -6.75 -10.94
C THR A 148 1.74 -5.25 -10.76
N ASP A 149 2.13 -4.79 -9.59
CA ASP A 149 2.08 -3.38 -9.22
C ASP A 149 3.41 -2.89 -8.65
N LYS A 150 3.90 -1.74 -9.11
CA LYS A 150 5.01 -0.99 -8.49
C LYS A 150 4.49 -0.18 -7.31
N VAL A 151 3.37 0.52 -7.53
CA VAL A 151 2.68 1.32 -6.54
C VAL A 151 1.22 0.87 -6.47
N PHE A 152 0.73 0.64 -5.28
CA PHE A 152 -0.60 0.07 -5.07
C PHE A 152 -1.32 0.72 -3.88
N LEU A 153 -2.63 0.48 -3.80
CA LEU A 153 -3.42 0.74 -2.59
C LEU A 153 -3.52 -0.55 -1.78
N LEU A 154 -3.67 -0.44 -0.48
CA LEU A 154 -3.98 -1.60 0.34
C LEU A 154 -5.37 -2.13 -0.02
N SER A 155 -5.58 -3.44 0.10
CA SER A 155 -6.93 -3.98 0.12
C SER A 155 -7.56 -3.80 1.51
N ALA A 156 -8.87 -3.90 1.58
CA ALA A 156 -9.57 -3.83 2.86
C ALA A 156 -9.11 -4.94 3.83
N THR A 157 -8.84 -6.15 3.33
CA THR A 157 -8.29 -7.26 4.14
C THR A 157 -6.87 -6.97 4.64
N LYS A 158 -6.03 -6.33 3.83
CA LYS A 158 -4.68 -5.92 4.23
C LYS A 158 -4.68 -4.94 5.41
N VAL A 159 -5.77 -4.18 5.59
CA VAL A 159 -5.97 -3.27 6.74
C VAL A 159 -6.66 -3.97 7.91
N TYR A 160 -7.75 -4.70 7.66
CA TYR A 160 -8.66 -5.18 8.73
C TYR A 160 -8.57 -6.68 9.03
N GLY A 161 -7.94 -7.47 8.19
CA GLY A 161 -7.70 -8.89 8.39
C GLY A 161 -8.80 -9.82 7.87
N ASP A 162 -10.07 -9.45 8.00
CA ASP A 162 -11.22 -10.34 7.81
C ASP A 162 -12.28 -9.82 6.82
N MET A 163 -11.91 -9.02 5.84
CA MET A 163 -12.88 -8.35 4.96
C MET A 163 -13.23 -9.14 3.70
N GLN A 164 -12.24 -9.66 3.01
CA GLN A 164 -12.34 -10.38 1.73
C GLN A 164 -11.16 -11.34 1.58
N SER A 165 -11.20 -12.26 0.62
CA SER A 165 -10.11 -13.22 0.38
C SER A 165 -9.00 -12.61 -0.51
N ASP A 166 -8.59 -11.37 -0.23
CA ASP A 166 -7.64 -10.63 -1.04
C ASP A 166 -6.31 -10.32 -0.32
N GLY A 167 -5.87 -11.24 0.51
CA GLY A 167 -4.56 -11.23 1.16
C GLY A 167 -4.59 -11.42 2.67
N ILE A 168 -3.44 -11.23 3.29
CA ILE A 168 -3.21 -11.31 4.73
C ILE A 168 -3.00 -9.88 5.25
N GLN A 169 -3.49 -9.59 6.45
CA GLN A 169 -3.33 -8.30 7.10
C GLN A 169 -1.86 -7.95 7.32
N TYR A 170 -1.48 -6.71 7.04
CA TYR A 170 -0.11 -6.24 7.32
C TYR A 170 0.18 -6.21 8.83
N GLU A 171 1.42 -6.53 9.17
CA GLU A 171 1.90 -6.63 10.56
C GLU A 171 1.69 -5.34 11.34
N CYS A 172 1.88 -4.19 10.70
CA CYS A 172 1.67 -2.87 11.31
C CYS A 172 0.22 -2.66 11.79
N TYR A 173 -0.76 -3.18 11.07
CA TYR A 173 -2.17 -3.09 11.46
C TYR A 173 -2.54 -4.20 12.45
N LYS A 174 -2.05 -5.41 12.21
CA LYS A 174 -2.29 -6.57 13.09
C LYS A 174 -1.76 -6.33 14.50
N SER A 175 -0.54 -5.82 14.64
CA SER A 175 0.09 -5.54 15.92
C SER A 175 -0.66 -4.47 16.74
N LYS A 176 -1.39 -3.57 16.06
CA LYS A 176 -2.25 -2.55 16.69
C LYS A 176 -3.67 -3.04 16.95
N GLY A 177 -3.97 -4.30 16.67
CA GLY A 177 -5.30 -4.87 16.84
C GLY A 177 -6.37 -4.25 15.96
N VAL A 178 -5.99 -3.74 14.76
CA VAL A 178 -6.95 -3.15 13.82
C VAL A 178 -7.85 -4.25 13.26
N THR A 179 -9.16 -4.08 13.44
CA THR A 179 -10.21 -4.96 12.93
C THR A 179 -11.38 -4.09 12.45
N ARG A 180 -12.42 -4.72 11.90
CA ARG A 180 -13.67 -4.03 11.52
C ARG A 180 -14.37 -3.34 12.67
N SER A 181 -14.19 -3.83 13.88
CA SER A 181 -14.79 -3.32 15.13
C SER A 181 -13.82 -2.49 15.97
N ASN A 182 -12.52 -2.54 15.68
CA ASN A 182 -11.49 -1.75 16.34
C ASN A 182 -10.62 -1.05 15.30
N TYR A 183 -10.76 0.26 15.20
CA TYR A 183 -10.10 1.10 14.18
C TYR A 183 -8.85 1.80 14.70
N SER A 184 -8.41 1.51 15.92
CA SER A 184 -7.21 2.08 16.50
C SER A 184 -5.99 1.81 15.60
N GLY A 185 -5.30 2.86 15.20
CA GLY A 185 -4.15 2.76 14.30
C GLY A 185 -4.47 2.80 12.81
N ALA A 186 -5.75 2.90 12.40
CA ALA A 186 -6.10 3.26 11.03
C ALA A 186 -5.71 4.72 10.73
N SER A 187 -5.59 5.04 9.45
CA SER A 187 -5.20 6.39 8.98
C SER A 187 -6.24 7.45 9.37
N GLY A 188 -5.77 8.66 9.67
CA GLY A 188 -6.63 9.85 9.89
C GLY A 188 -7.23 10.44 8.61
N TYR A 189 -7.04 9.80 7.44
CA TYR A 189 -7.51 10.26 6.14
C TYR A 189 -8.56 9.31 5.56
N SER A 190 -9.66 9.86 5.03
CA SER A 190 -10.57 9.07 4.19
C SER A 190 -9.87 8.74 2.87
N HIS A 191 -9.50 7.48 2.66
CA HIS A 191 -8.67 7.07 1.54
C HIS A 191 -9.16 5.78 0.88
N TRP A 192 -8.94 5.67 -0.42
CA TRP A 192 -9.29 4.48 -1.19
C TRP A 192 -8.53 3.24 -0.75
N THR A 193 -9.20 2.09 -0.86
CA THR A 193 -8.57 0.78 -0.96
C THR A 193 -8.72 0.25 -2.39
N ARG A 194 -7.94 -0.76 -2.78
CA ARG A 194 -8.11 -1.42 -4.09
C ARG A 194 -9.29 -2.40 -4.14
N SER A 195 -9.96 -2.67 -3.03
CA SER A 195 -11.03 -3.67 -2.94
C SER A 195 -12.34 -3.14 -3.50
N VAL A 196 -12.96 -3.88 -4.41
CA VAL A 196 -14.35 -3.59 -4.85
C VAL A 196 -15.33 -3.95 -3.74
N ARG A 197 -16.50 -3.28 -3.74
CA ARG A 197 -17.63 -3.66 -2.89
C ARG A 197 -18.34 -4.87 -3.51
N PRO A 198 -18.45 -6.01 -2.82
CA PRO A 198 -19.27 -7.13 -3.29
C PRO A 198 -20.72 -6.69 -3.55
N ARG A 199 -21.31 -7.22 -4.62
CA ARG A 199 -22.70 -6.93 -5.04
C ARG A 199 -22.96 -5.45 -5.36
N SER A 200 -21.96 -4.78 -5.89
CA SER A 200 -22.08 -3.42 -6.41
C SER A 200 -21.36 -3.33 -7.74
N SER A 201 -21.95 -2.73 -8.73
CA SER A 201 -21.30 -2.50 -10.04
C SER A 201 -20.51 -1.21 -10.12
N THR A 202 -20.56 -0.37 -9.08
CA THR A 202 -20.00 0.98 -9.13
C THR A 202 -19.00 1.29 -8.03
N SER A 203 -19.03 0.53 -6.91
CA SER A 203 -18.37 1.00 -5.69
C SER A 203 -17.08 0.26 -5.40
N PHE A 204 -16.09 1.02 -4.92
CA PHE A 204 -14.89 0.52 -4.24
C PHE A 204 -15.00 0.76 -2.74
N ARG A 205 -14.24 -0.01 -1.96
CA ARG A 205 -14.10 0.22 -0.52
C ARG A 205 -13.12 1.35 -0.25
N TYR A 206 -13.38 2.08 0.81
CA TYR A 206 -12.46 3.07 1.35
C TYR A 206 -12.42 3.01 2.87
N VAL A 207 -11.34 3.48 3.46
CA VAL A 207 -11.19 3.67 4.90
C VAL A 207 -11.58 5.11 5.20
N GLN A 208 -12.59 5.31 6.05
CA GLN A 208 -12.96 6.64 6.54
C GLN A 208 -11.90 7.19 7.49
N SER A 209 -11.82 8.50 7.65
CA SER A 209 -10.84 9.15 8.55
C SER A 209 -10.87 8.64 10.00
N GLY A 210 -12.03 8.19 10.47
CA GLY A 210 -12.19 7.50 11.76
C GLY A 210 -11.85 6.01 11.74
N GLY A 211 -11.39 5.47 10.60
CA GLY A 211 -10.95 4.09 10.45
C GLY A 211 -12.02 3.08 10.07
N ILE A 212 -13.27 3.48 9.93
CA ILE A 212 -14.36 2.58 9.50
C ILE A 212 -14.24 2.29 8.00
N CYS A 213 -14.45 1.02 7.61
CA CYS A 213 -14.50 0.64 6.20
C CYS A 213 -15.90 0.84 5.61
N TYR A 214 -16.00 1.72 4.64
CA TYR A 214 -17.21 1.95 3.85
C TYR A 214 -16.98 1.67 2.36
N SER A 215 -17.97 1.97 1.55
CA SER A 215 -17.89 1.89 0.08
C SER A 215 -18.55 3.10 -0.54
N TYR A 216 -17.98 3.53 -1.65
CA TYR A 216 -18.48 4.71 -2.38
C TYR A 216 -18.32 4.51 -3.89
N SER A 217 -19.00 5.34 -4.69
CA SER A 217 -18.93 5.31 -6.15
C SER A 217 -17.49 5.51 -6.64
N ALA A 218 -17.11 4.82 -7.70
CA ALA A 218 -15.79 4.93 -8.34
C ALA A 218 -15.48 6.36 -8.82
N THR A 219 -16.49 7.20 -9.05
CA THR A 219 -16.35 8.59 -9.46
C THR A 219 -16.15 9.58 -8.32
N ASP A 220 -16.38 9.15 -7.09
CA ASP A 220 -16.08 9.99 -5.93
C ASP A 220 -14.59 10.13 -5.69
N SER A 221 -14.21 11.16 -4.95
CA SER A 221 -12.81 11.49 -4.71
C SER A 221 -12.44 11.30 -3.25
N PHE A 222 -11.51 10.37 -2.98
CA PHE A 222 -10.88 10.19 -1.69
C PHE A 222 -9.36 10.28 -1.80
N TYR A 223 -8.68 10.46 -0.69
CA TYR A 223 -7.22 10.52 -0.68
C TYR A 223 -6.60 9.22 -1.16
N VAL A 224 -5.41 9.36 -1.71
CA VAL A 224 -4.57 8.24 -2.14
C VAL A 224 -3.40 8.13 -1.19
N LEU A 225 -3.32 7.00 -0.49
CA LEU A 225 -2.19 6.62 0.35
C LEU A 225 -1.44 5.49 -0.38
N PRO A 226 -0.45 5.84 -1.23
CA PRO A 226 0.26 4.84 -2.01
C PRO A 226 1.11 3.95 -1.11
N ALA A 227 1.19 2.67 -1.47
CA ALA A 227 2.14 1.71 -0.91
C ALA A 227 3.10 1.24 -2.00
N PHE A 228 4.32 0.89 -1.61
CA PHE A 228 5.39 0.41 -2.48
C PHE A 228 6.36 -0.49 -1.72
N CYS A 229 7.17 -1.26 -2.44
CA CYS A 229 8.10 -2.24 -1.86
C CYS A 229 9.54 -2.02 -2.35
N PHE A 230 10.48 -2.40 -1.48
CA PHE A 230 11.91 -2.54 -1.81
C PHE A 230 12.38 -3.98 -1.63
#